data_9394c12a4dcf2f40d354ce574e0d3d12
#
_entry.id   9394c12a4dcf2f40d354ce574e0d3d12
#
_cell.length_a   1.000
_cell.length_b   1.000
_cell.length_c   1.000
_cell.angle_alpha   90.00
_cell.angle_beta   90.00
_cell.angle_gamma   90.00
#
_symmetry.space_group_name_H-M   'P 1'
#
loop_
_entity.id
_entity.type
_entity.pdbx_description
1 polymer ?
#
loop_
_entity_poly.entity_id
_entity_poly.type
_entity_poly.pdbx_seq_one_letter_code
_entity_poly.pdbx_strand_id
1 'polypeptide(L)'
;HEAPGPGGDFARLAKVGDICGMSGPCGLGAKPAPFYLLAGDETALPAIARIAETLPVQARGKIILEIGGREDQIDFRHPAGIAVSWLYRGETAVEEQGLFTKNLAQALAEVESRRDSFVWIAGEYSAVMPLRTPLKRSHAKRSLCVPYWRAEGRFSQTSSVS
;
A
#
# COMPACT_ATOMS: atom_id res chain seq x y z
N HIS A 1 -0.46 -15.01 -0.29
CA HIS A 1 -0.94 -15.55 -1.58
C HIS A 1 -0.90 -17.06 -1.54
N GLU A 2 -2.03 -17.69 -1.30
CA GLU A 2 -2.15 -19.17 -1.33
C GLU A 2 -2.25 -19.73 -2.76
N ALA A 3 -2.53 -18.90 -3.76
CA ALA A 3 -2.63 -19.33 -5.13
C ALA A 3 -1.23 -19.51 -5.76
N PRO A 4 -0.95 -20.68 -6.36
CA PRO A 4 0.30 -20.92 -7.06
C PRO A 4 0.39 -20.00 -8.29
N GLY A 5 1.52 -19.33 -8.43
CA GLY A 5 1.79 -18.48 -9.57
C GLY A 5 3.31 -18.42 -9.85
N PRO A 6 3.75 -18.09 -11.08
CA PRO A 6 5.17 -18.16 -11.46
C PRO A 6 6.10 -17.42 -10.49
N GLY A 7 5.68 -16.25 -9.98
CA GLY A 7 6.48 -15.47 -9.02
C GLY A 7 6.56 -16.13 -7.65
N GLY A 8 5.44 -16.65 -7.14
CA GLY A 8 5.41 -17.38 -5.88
C GLY A 8 6.18 -18.70 -5.95
N ASP A 9 6.09 -19.39 -7.06
CA ASP A 9 6.84 -20.63 -7.29
C ASP A 9 8.34 -20.34 -7.39
N PHE A 10 8.74 -19.32 -8.11
CA PHE A 10 10.12 -18.87 -8.15
C PHE A 10 10.64 -18.53 -6.74
N ALA A 11 9.91 -17.76 -5.97
CA ALA A 11 10.33 -17.37 -4.61
C ALA A 11 10.52 -18.57 -3.68
N ARG A 12 9.73 -19.65 -3.84
CA ARG A 12 9.85 -20.87 -3.02
C ARG A 12 10.91 -21.84 -3.48
N LEU A 13 11.14 -21.94 -4.79
CA LEU A 13 11.91 -23.01 -5.39
C LEU A 13 13.27 -22.56 -5.94
N ALA A 14 13.48 -21.26 -6.12
CA ALA A 14 14.71 -20.72 -6.72
C ALA A 14 15.94 -21.08 -5.89
N LYS A 15 17.00 -21.42 -6.60
CA LYS A 15 18.32 -21.75 -6.05
C LYS A 15 19.36 -20.82 -6.62
N VAL A 16 20.49 -20.74 -5.93
CA VAL A 16 21.65 -20.00 -6.44
C VAL A 16 22.09 -20.57 -7.79
N GLY A 17 22.12 -19.73 -8.81
CA GLY A 17 22.44 -20.11 -10.20
C GLY A 17 21.23 -20.16 -11.13
N ASP A 18 20.00 -20.09 -10.62
CA ASP A 18 18.80 -20.00 -11.46
C ASP A 18 18.74 -18.64 -12.17
N ILE A 19 18.24 -18.65 -13.40
CA ILE A 19 18.13 -17.45 -14.23
C ILE A 19 16.80 -16.77 -13.96
N CYS A 20 16.85 -15.49 -13.60
CA CYS A 20 15.68 -14.63 -13.43
C CYS A 20 15.73 -13.45 -14.40
N GLY A 21 14.64 -13.22 -15.13
CA GLY A 21 14.45 -12.00 -15.92
C GLY A 21 13.96 -10.87 -15.03
N MET A 22 14.63 -9.72 -15.09
CA MET A 22 14.22 -8.52 -14.36
C MET A 22 14.15 -7.34 -15.33
N SER A 23 13.00 -6.65 -15.35
CA SER A 23 12.89 -5.33 -15.98
C SER A 23 13.31 -4.24 -15.00
N GLY A 24 13.83 -3.14 -15.51
CA GLY A 24 14.24 -2.00 -14.67
C GLY A 24 13.10 -1.47 -13.82
N PRO A 25 13.41 -0.70 -12.75
CA PRO A 25 12.38 -0.17 -11.87
C PRO A 25 11.40 0.69 -12.66
N CYS A 26 10.14 0.24 -12.72
CA CYS A 26 9.05 0.97 -13.33
C CYS A 26 8.27 1.67 -12.21
N GLY A 27 8.20 2.97 -12.23
CA GLY A 27 7.41 3.72 -11.27
C GLY A 27 7.85 5.16 -11.13
N LEU A 28 6.88 6.00 -10.80
CA LEU A 28 7.14 7.38 -10.43
C LEU A 28 7.51 7.39 -8.94
N GLY A 29 8.74 7.78 -8.65
CA GLY A 29 9.19 8.00 -7.27
C GLY A 29 8.32 9.05 -6.55
N ALA A 30 8.49 9.15 -5.24
CA ALA A 30 7.82 10.17 -4.45
C ALA A 30 8.23 11.57 -4.94
N LYS A 31 7.24 12.43 -5.17
CA LYS A 31 7.49 13.82 -5.51
C LYS A 31 7.78 14.62 -4.24
N PRO A 32 8.65 15.61 -4.29
CA PRO A 32 8.90 16.49 -3.14
C PRO A 32 7.60 17.11 -2.63
N ALA A 33 7.35 16.95 -1.33
CA ALA A 33 6.17 17.46 -0.65
C ALA A 33 6.51 17.81 0.81
N PRO A 34 5.79 18.74 1.44
CA PRO A 34 5.97 19.04 2.86
C PRO A 34 5.38 17.95 3.76
N PHE A 35 4.44 17.16 3.24
CA PHE A 35 3.81 16.06 3.98
C PHE A 35 3.58 14.84 3.07
N TYR A 36 3.83 13.66 3.62
CA TYR A 36 3.68 12.39 2.92
C TYR A 36 2.65 11.50 3.62
N LEU A 37 1.76 10.92 2.83
CA LEU A 37 0.91 9.81 3.26
C LEU A 37 1.21 8.60 2.38
N LEU A 38 1.78 7.56 2.98
CA LEU A 38 2.03 6.28 2.31
C LEU A 38 1.18 5.22 3.00
N ALA A 39 0.42 4.43 2.24
CA ALA A 39 -0.41 3.40 2.82
C ALA A 39 -0.50 2.16 1.94
N GLY A 40 -0.63 1.01 2.57
CA GLY A 40 -0.81 -0.25 1.85
C GLY A 40 -0.80 -1.48 2.74
N ASP A 41 -0.92 -2.63 2.09
CA ASP A 41 -0.79 -3.94 2.71
C ASP A 41 0.64 -4.49 2.60
N GLU A 42 0.85 -5.75 3.01
CA GLU A 42 2.16 -6.42 2.95
C GLU A 42 2.75 -6.46 1.53
N THR A 43 1.92 -6.44 0.49
CA THR A 43 2.42 -6.43 -0.90
C THR A 43 3.02 -5.07 -1.28
N ALA A 44 2.57 -4.02 -0.63
CA ALA A 44 3.06 -2.65 -0.80
C ALA A 44 4.25 -2.32 0.10
N LEU A 45 4.47 -3.09 1.17
CA LEU A 45 5.50 -2.84 2.19
C LEU A 45 6.91 -2.62 1.61
N PRO A 46 7.43 -3.45 0.67
CA PRO A 46 8.76 -3.22 0.10
C PRO A 46 8.86 -1.88 -0.65
N ALA A 47 7.81 -1.48 -1.35
CA ALA A 47 7.79 -0.20 -2.07
C ALA A 47 7.71 0.98 -1.11
N ILE A 48 6.89 0.88 -0.07
CA ILE A 48 6.77 1.90 0.99
C ILE A 48 8.10 2.08 1.72
N ALA A 49 8.75 1.00 2.13
CA ALA A 49 10.06 1.03 2.76
C ALA A 49 11.08 1.74 1.86
N ARG A 50 11.13 1.37 0.58
CA ARG A 50 12.04 1.99 -0.39
C ARG A 50 11.76 3.48 -0.59
N ILE A 51 10.50 3.88 -0.67
CA ILE A 51 10.12 5.30 -0.75
C ILE A 51 10.58 6.01 0.53
N ALA A 52 10.25 5.49 1.70
CA ALA A 52 10.57 6.09 2.99
C ALA A 52 12.08 6.35 3.17
N GLU A 53 12.92 5.39 2.77
CA GLU A 53 14.38 5.53 2.80
C GLU A 53 14.93 6.68 1.95
N THR A 54 14.22 7.04 0.88
CA THR A 54 14.63 8.10 -0.06
C THR A 54 14.05 9.47 0.26
N LEU A 55 13.17 9.56 1.25
CA LEU A 55 12.59 10.84 1.65
C LEU A 55 13.64 11.77 2.31
N PRO A 56 13.50 13.07 2.14
CA PRO A 56 14.35 14.02 2.85
C PRO A 56 14.29 13.84 4.37
N VAL A 57 15.39 14.03 5.08
CA VAL A 57 15.47 13.83 6.54
C VAL A 57 14.45 14.67 7.33
N GLN A 58 14.08 15.84 6.80
CA GLN A 58 13.06 16.72 7.36
C GLN A 58 11.63 16.38 6.95
N ALA A 59 11.42 15.33 6.15
CA ALA A 59 10.08 14.93 5.70
C ALA A 59 9.17 14.61 6.90
N ARG A 60 7.90 14.98 6.77
CA ARG A 60 6.85 14.72 7.75
C ARG A 60 5.73 13.94 7.11
N GLY A 61 5.02 13.15 7.88
CA GLY A 61 3.90 12.39 7.34
C GLY A 61 3.50 11.19 8.15
N LYS A 62 2.76 10.32 7.46
CA LYS A 62 2.25 9.07 8.02
C LYS A 62 2.49 7.92 7.05
N ILE A 63 2.83 6.78 7.60
CA ILE A 63 2.84 5.49 6.93
C ILE A 63 1.81 4.60 7.64
N ILE A 64 0.91 3.99 6.88
CA ILE A 64 -0.10 3.07 7.40
C ILE A 64 0.09 1.74 6.67
N LEU A 65 0.43 0.70 7.41
CA LEU A 65 0.70 -0.63 6.88
C LEU A 65 -0.21 -1.65 7.53
N GLU A 66 -0.99 -2.35 6.71
CA GLU A 66 -1.77 -3.50 7.15
C GLU A 66 -1.03 -4.78 6.77
N ILE A 67 -0.76 -5.63 7.76
CA ILE A 67 -0.03 -6.90 7.61
C ILE A 67 -0.77 -8.03 8.30
N GLY A 68 -0.39 -9.28 8.04
CA GLY A 68 -1.02 -10.47 8.62
C GLY A 68 -0.94 -10.50 10.13
N GLY A 69 0.26 -10.38 10.68
CA GLY A 69 0.54 -10.42 12.10
C GLY A 69 1.83 -9.66 12.46
N ARG A 70 2.19 -9.70 13.74
CA ARG A 70 3.40 -9.01 14.24
C ARG A 70 4.68 -9.62 13.68
N GLU A 71 4.66 -10.89 13.34
CA GLU A 71 5.76 -11.63 12.73
C GLU A 71 6.12 -11.14 11.32
N ASP A 72 5.17 -10.48 10.63
CA ASP A 72 5.39 -9.91 9.30
C ASP A 72 5.93 -8.47 9.35
N GLN A 73 6.04 -7.90 10.55
CA GLN A 73 6.58 -6.56 10.72
C GLN A 73 8.08 -6.55 10.49
N ILE A 74 8.54 -5.61 9.69
CA ILE A 74 9.97 -5.39 9.42
C ILE A 74 10.41 -3.99 9.84
N ASP A 75 11.67 -3.88 10.22
CA ASP A 75 12.29 -2.58 10.41
C ASP A 75 12.76 -2.01 9.09
N PHE A 76 12.47 -0.74 8.84
CA PHE A 76 12.98 0.00 7.70
C PHE A 76 13.29 1.45 8.08
N ARG A 77 14.23 2.04 7.36
CA ARG A 77 14.64 3.42 7.60
C ARG A 77 13.61 4.41 7.09
N HIS A 78 13.31 5.41 7.90
CA HIS A 78 12.44 6.53 7.54
C HIS A 78 12.84 7.79 8.32
N PRO A 79 12.49 8.99 7.82
CA PRO A 79 12.69 10.25 8.56
C PRO A 79 11.97 10.26 9.90
N ALA A 80 12.56 10.86 10.92
CA ALA A 80 11.99 10.94 12.27
C ALA A 80 10.62 11.67 12.33
N GLY A 81 10.33 12.52 11.34
CA GLY A 81 9.03 13.20 11.22
C GLY A 81 7.91 12.35 10.60
N ILE A 82 8.18 11.10 10.24
CA ILE A 82 7.20 10.15 9.70
C ILE A 82 6.72 9.23 10.81
N ALA A 83 5.43 9.24 11.10
CA ALA A 83 4.80 8.29 12.01
C ALA A 83 4.43 7.01 11.26
N VAL A 84 4.81 5.84 11.77
CA VAL A 84 4.46 4.54 11.19
C VAL A 84 3.41 3.87 12.07
N SER A 85 2.30 3.47 11.44
CA SER A 85 1.22 2.71 12.08
C SER A 85 1.13 1.32 11.46
N TRP A 86 1.26 0.30 12.27
CA TRP A 86 1.08 -1.09 11.92
C TRP A 86 -0.31 -1.56 12.33
N LEU A 87 -1.03 -2.16 11.40
CA LEU A 87 -2.35 -2.73 11.60
C LEU A 87 -2.27 -4.24 11.34
N TYR A 88 -2.73 -5.05 12.27
CA TYR A 88 -2.58 -6.50 12.22
C TYR A 88 -3.93 -7.16 11.96
N ARG A 89 -4.13 -7.77 10.78
CA ARG A 89 -5.39 -8.43 10.41
C ARG A 89 -5.72 -9.62 11.30
N GLY A 90 -4.71 -10.39 11.70
CA GLY A 90 -4.88 -11.60 12.52
C GLY A 90 -5.25 -11.34 13.97
N GLU A 91 -4.98 -10.15 14.49
CA GLU A 91 -5.26 -9.76 15.88
C GLU A 91 -6.58 -8.97 16.01
N THR A 92 -7.21 -8.67 14.88
CA THR A 92 -8.39 -7.81 14.85
C THR A 92 -9.65 -8.64 15.07
N ALA A 93 -10.45 -8.29 16.07
CA ALA A 93 -11.76 -8.87 16.27
C ALA A 93 -12.64 -8.65 15.02
N VAL A 94 -13.62 -9.52 14.79
CA VAL A 94 -14.54 -9.42 13.64
C VAL A 94 -15.20 -8.04 13.54
N GLU A 95 -15.39 -7.37 14.67
CA GLU A 95 -15.95 -6.02 14.76
C GLU A 95 -15.00 -4.91 14.28
N GLU A 96 -13.73 -5.19 14.17
CA GLU A 96 -12.68 -4.25 13.72
C GLU A 96 -12.26 -4.46 12.27
N GLN A 97 -12.95 -5.34 11.53
CA GLN A 97 -12.72 -5.50 10.10
C GLN A 97 -12.92 -4.16 9.39
N GLY A 98 -11.89 -3.77 8.60
CA GLY A 98 -11.87 -2.45 7.96
C GLY A 98 -11.06 -1.40 8.72
N LEU A 99 -10.25 -1.81 9.70
CA LEU A 99 -9.37 -0.92 10.45
C LEU A 99 -8.43 -0.14 9.52
N PHE A 100 -7.90 -0.80 8.49
CA PHE A 100 -7.11 -0.15 7.44
C PHE A 100 -7.89 0.97 6.75
N THR A 101 -9.10 0.67 6.28
CA THR A 101 -9.97 1.65 5.59
C THR A 101 -10.32 2.83 6.50
N LYS A 102 -10.59 2.56 7.79
CA LYS A 102 -10.91 3.60 8.78
C LYS A 102 -9.70 4.51 9.05
N ASN A 103 -8.54 3.93 9.32
CA ASN A 103 -7.30 4.70 9.54
C ASN A 103 -6.90 5.50 8.30
N LEU A 104 -7.05 4.88 7.14
CA LEU A 104 -6.76 5.53 5.86
C LEU A 104 -7.73 6.70 5.60
N ALA A 105 -9.03 6.54 5.85
CA ALA A 105 -10.00 7.62 5.71
C ALA A 105 -9.69 8.80 6.63
N GLN A 106 -9.32 8.53 7.87
CA GLN A 106 -8.90 9.57 8.81
C GLN A 106 -7.64 10.31 8.33
N ALA A 107 -6.64 9.57 7.88
CA ALA A 107 -5.40 10.17 7.36
C ALA A 107 -5.64 10.98 6.07
N LEU A 108 -6.54 10.51 5.21
CA LEU A 108 -6.92 11.25 4.00
C LEU A 108 -7.64 12.57 4.33
N ALA A 109 -8.53 12.60 5.33
CA ALA A 109 -9.17 13.82 5.77
C ALA A 109 -8.16 14.86 6.28
N GLU A 110 -7.11 14.42 6.99
CA GLU A 110 -6.02 15.32 7.40
C GLU A 110 -5.23 15.87 6.19
N VAL A 111 -5.04 15.05 5.17
CA VAL A 111 -4.30 15.42 3.95
C VAL A 111 -5.12 16.33 3.04
N GLU A 112 -6.46 16.23 3.03
CA GLU A 112 -7.32 17.10 2.22
C GLU A 112 -7.13 18.59 2.52
N SER A 113 -6.84 18.94 3.77
CA SER A 113 -6.50 20.30 4.17
C SER A 113 -5.10 20.75 3.69
N ARG A 114 -4.27 19.83 3.21
CA ARG A 114 -2.86 20.02 2.83
C ARG A 114 -2.65 19.72 1.34
N ARG A 115 -3.09 20.62 0.47
CA ARG A 115 -3.11 20.43 -1.00
C ARG A 115 -1.78 20.08 -1.66
N ASP A 116 -0.66 20.32 -1.00
CA ASP A 116 0.70 20.06 -1.47
C ASP A 116 1.29 18.76 -0.90
N SER A 117 0.49 17.95 -0.21
CA SER A 117 0.90 16.61 0.25
C SER A 117 1.11 15.66 -0.91
N PHE A 118 2.00 14.69 -0.71
CA PHE A 118 2.14 13.53 -1.59
C PHE A 118 1.45 12.31 -0.98
N VAL A 119 0.56 11.69 -1.74
CA VAL A 119 -0.21 10.53 -1.32
C VAL A 119 0.13 9.33 -2.20
N TRP A 120 0.58 8.24 -1.60
CA TRP A 120 0.85 6.99 -2.30
C TRP A 120 0.14 5.84 -1.58
N ILE A 121 -0.73 5.14 -2.31
CA ILE A 121 -1.53 4.04 -1.76
C ILE A 121 -1.44 2.87 -2.72
N ALA A 122 -1.10 1.70 -2.21
CA ALA A 122 -1.17 0.46 -2.99
C ALA A 122 -1.64 -0.72 -2.13
N GLY A 123 -2.21 -1.73 -2.78
CA GLY A 123 -2.73 -2.93 -2.14
C GLY A 123 -3.85 -3.57 -2.91
N GLU A 124 -4.81 -4.17 -2.22
CA GLU A 124 -5.93 -4.87 -2.82
C GLU A 124 -6.82 -3.92 -3.65
N TYR A 125 -7.28 -4.40 -4.80
CA TYR A 125 -8.03 -3.63 -5.79
C TYR A 125 -9.27 -2.93 -5.22
N SER A 126 -10.10 -3.66 -4.45
CA SER A 126 -11.35 -3.12 -3.91
C SER A 126 -11.13 -2.06 -2.82
N ALA A 127 -10.02 -2.13 -2.11
CA ALA A 127 -9.64 -1.13 -1.12
C ALA A 127 -9.06 0.15 -1.75
N VAL A 128 -8.29 0.00 -2.82
CA VAL A 128 -7.52 1.11 -3.42
C VAL A 128 -8.30 1.87 -4.50
N MET A 129 -9.04 1.16 -5.36
CA MET A 129 -9.67 1.78 -6.52
C MET A 129 -10.73 2.84 -6.20
N PRO A 130 -11.57 2.71 -5.16
CA PRO A 130 -12.52 3.76 -4.80
C PRO A 130 -11.85 5.10 -4.46
N LEU A 131 -10.62 5.08 -3.97
CA LEU A 131 -9.87 6.26 -3.57
C LEU A 131 -9.23 7.02 -4.74
N ARG A 132 -9.09 6.36 -5.89
CA ARG A 132 -8.36 6.90 -7.05
C ARG A 132 -9.00 8.18 -7.60
N THR A 133 -10.31 8.22 -7.74
CA THR A 133 -11.01 9.39 -8.31
C THR A 133 -11.05 10.58 -7.34
N PRO A 134 -11.42 10.41 -6.05
CA PRO A 134 -11.32 11.49 -5.07
C PRO A 134 -9.91 12.08 -4.98
N LEU A 135 -8.88 11.23 -4.87
CA LEU A 135 -7.50 11.68 -4.76
C LEU A 135 -7.00 12.41 -6.01
N LYS A 136 -7.41 11.99 -7.20
CA LYS A 136 -7.09 12.73 -8.42
C LYS A 136 -7.72 14.12 -8.45
N ARG A 137 -8.87 14.32 -7.83
CA ARG A 137 -9.51 15.65 -7.75
C ARG A 137 -8.80 16.57 -6.75
N SER A 138 -8.42 16.05 -5.60
CA SER A 138 -7.79 16.83 -4.52
C SER A 138 -6.28 16.99 -4.69
N HIS A 139 -5.57 15.96 -5.22
CA HIS A 139 -4.10 15.87 -5.30
C HIS A 139 -3.62 15.43 -6.69
N ALA A 140 -4.19 15.96 -7.76
CA ALA A 140 -4.09 15.47 -9.15
C ALA A 140 -2.69 15.02 -9.63
N LYS A 141 -1.65 15.79 -9.31
CA LYS A 141 -0.27 15.50 -9.72
C LYS A 141 0.60 14.91 -8.61
N ARG A 142 0.04 14.72 -7.41
CA ARG A 142 0.74 14.31 -6.19
C ARG A 142 0.11 13.11 -5.51
N SER A 143 -0.74 12.37 -6.23
CA SER A 143 -1.32 11.13 -5.71
C SER A 143 -1.13 9.97 -6.67
N LEU A 144 -0.82 8.82 -6.12
CA LEU A 144 -0.74 7.54 -6.80
C LEU A 144 -1.57 6.51 -6.02
N CYS A 145 -2.54 5.92 -6.69
CA CYS A 145 -3.31 4.77 -6.19
C CYS A 145 -3.10 3.61 -7.16
N VAL A 146 -2.45 2.57 -6.69
CA VAL A 146 -2.01 1.46 -7.53
C VAL A 146 -2.55 0.13 -6.96
N PRO A 147 -3.49 -0.54 -7.64
CA PRO A 147 -3.88 -1.87 -7.24
C PRO A 147 -2.75 -2.86 -7.56
N TYR A 148 -2.26 -3.56 -6.56
CA TYR A 148 -1.19 -4.55 -6.71
C TYR A 148 -1.73 -5.95 -6.93
N TRP A 149 -2.90 -6.25 -6.32
CA TRP A 149 -3.54 -7.55 -6.42
C TRP A 149 -5.06 -7.44 -6.28
N ARG A 150 -5.74 -8.52 -6.54
CA ARG A 150 -7.20 -8.64 -6.39
C ARG A 150 -7.52 -9.95 -5.68
N ALA A 151 -8.35 -9.87 -4.64
CA ALA A 151 -8.87 -11.05 -4.00
C ALA A 151 -9.75 -11.85 -4.98
N GLU A 152 -9.50 -13.15 -5.11
CA GLU A 152 -10.38 -14.06 -5.86
C GLU A 152 -11.69 -14.24 -5.08
N GLY A 153 -12.82 -14.22 -5.76
CA GLY A 153 -14.13 -14.61 -5.18
C GLY A 153 -15.12 -13.48 -4.91
N ARG A 154 -14.90 -12.24 -5.33
CA ARG A 154 -15.91 -11.16 -5.27
C ARG A 154 -16.55 -10.82 -6.61
N PHE A 155 -16.69 -11.78 -7.51
CA PHE A 155 -17.67 -11.64 -8.58
C PHE A 155 -19.02 -12.08 -8.03
N SER A 156 -19.88 -11.13 -7.64
CA SER A 156 -21.30 -11.37 -7.48
C SER A 156 -21.80 -12.06 -8.76
N GLN A 157 -22.38 -13.23 -8.59
CA GLN A 157 -23.29 -13.81 -9.57
C GLN A 157 -24.38 -12.76 -9.82
N THR A 158 -24.25 -11.97 -10.87
CA THR A 158 -25.41 -11.30 -11.47
C THR A 158 -26.24 -12.39 -12.08
N SER A 159 -27.27 -12.73 -11.36
CA SER A 159 -28.35 -13.64 -11.74
C SER A 159 -28.77 -13.41 -13.19
N SER A 160 -28.56 -14.41 -14.03
CA SER A 160 -29.36 -14.64 -15.20
C SER A 160 -30.76 -15.04 -14.71
N VAL A 161 -31.66 -14.08 -14.67
CA VAL A 161 -33.10 -14.37 -14.63
C VAL A 161 -33.54 -14.49 -16.06
N SER A 162 -33.96 -15.71 -16.37
CA SER A 162 -34.66 -16.09 -17.58
C SER A 162 -36.06 -15.47 -17.59
#